data_f4f3828be10c85c074d591c5ce3e3f86
#
_entry.id   f4f3828be10c85c074d591c5ce3e3f86
#
_cell.length_a   1.000
_cell.length_b   1.000
_cell.length_c   1.000
_cell.angle_alpha   90.00
_cell.angle_beta   90.00
_cell.angle_gamma   90.00
#
_symmetry.space_group_name_H-M   'P 1'
#
loop_
_entity.id
_entity.type
_entity.pdbx_description
1 polymer ?
#
loop_
_entity_poly.entity_id
_entity_poly.type
_entity_poly.pdbx_seq_one_letter_code
_entity_poly.pdbx_strand_id
1 'polypeptide(L)'
;MPKSTPQIPSKDLTNTPDDRILHPWQYLEYRGEEDRTFIDKSDGIYLFDKTGKKLIDGPGGMWNVNVGHGVKEIADAVYEQITKMPYASPFTESTEIANNYASRLVKYAPGDLKRIFFTSGGSSAVDSALRFVMFYNNVCGRREKKQIISRHDGYHGSTFLGASCSGKERDKNNFDFANNLVHHI
;
A
#
# COMPACT_ATOMS: atom_id res chain seq x y z
N MET A 1 32.21 -22.80 -5.10
CA MET A 1 31.72 -23.12 -3.75
C MET A 1 30.57 -22.15 -3.44
N PRO A 2 29.36 -22.60 -3.18
CA PRO A 2 28.28 -21.70 -2.80
C PRO A 2 28.60 -21.11 -1.41
N LYS A 3 28.57 -19.80 -1.29
CA LYS A 3 28.71 -19.11 -0.01
C LYS A 3 27.49 -19.46 0.83
N SER A 4 27.71 -20.04 2.01
CA SER A 4 26.65 -20.30 2.98
C SER A 4 25.95 -19.00 3.34
N THR A 5 24.63 -18.97 3.20
CA THR A 5 23.79 -17.87 3.69
C THR A 5 24.04 -17.73 5.21
N PRO A 6 24.32 -16.52 5.72
CA PRO A 6 24.46 -16.32 7.15
C PRO A 6 23.17 -16.77 7.85
N GLN A 7 23.26 -17.80 8.68
CA GLN A 7 22.15 -18.17 9.56
C GLN A 7 22.05 -17.11 10.66
N ILE A 8 20.97 -16.35 10.65
CA ILE A 8 20.62 -15.47 11.77
C ILE A 8 20.26 -16.38 12.95
N PRO A 9 20.96 -16.29 14.10
CA PRO A 9 20.67 -17.13 15.26
C PRO A 9 19.22 -16.90 15.71
N SER A 10 18.44 -17.98 15.75
CA SER A 10 17.00 -17.91 16.11
C SER A 10 16.74 -17.49 17.57
N LYS A 11 17.77 -17.39 18.40
CA LYS A 11 17.66 -17.02 19.82
C LYS A 11 17.50 -15.51 20.06
N ASP A 12 17.96 -14.65 19.15
CA ASP A 12 17.95 -13.20 19.37
C ASP A 12 16.67 -12.49 18.89
N LEU A 13 15.80 -13.18 18.19
CA LEU A 13 14.57 -12.57 17.65
C LEU A 13 13.40 -12.55 18.66
N THR A 14 13.49 -13.30 19.76
CA THR A 14 12.39 -13.43 20.73
C THR A 14 12.29 -12.27 21.73
N ASN A 15 13.33 -11.46 21.86
CA ASN A 15 13.42 -10.32 22.79
C ASN A 15 13.92 -9.03 22.12
N THR A 16 13.71 -8.88 20.81
CA THR A 16 14.09 -7.63 20.13
C THR A 16 13.03 -6.57 20.48
N PRO A 17 13.39 -5.47 21.15
CA PRO A 17 12.47 -4.37 21.38
C PRO A 17 11.95 -3.86 20.04
N ASP A 18 10.69 -3.45 19.99
CA ASP A 18 10.08 -2.82 18.80
C ASP A 18 10.55 -1.36 18.65
N ASP A 19 11.85 -1.14 18.70
CA ASP A 19 12.50 0.17 18.67
C ASP A 19 13.10 0.53 17.31
N ARG A 20 13.19 -0.46 16.39
CA ARG A 20 13.82 -0.29 15.07
C ARG A 20 12.83 0.00 13.95
N ILE A 21 11.55 -0.22 14.19
CA ILE A 21 10.49 0.03 13.20
C ILE A 21 9.77 1.32 13.58
N LEU A 22 9.75 2.26 12.64
CA LEU A 22 8.88 3.44 12.74
C LEU A 22 7.50 3.05 12.23
N HIS A 23 6.54 2.91 13.12
CA HIS A 23 5.18 2.54 12.76
C HIS A 23 4.37 3.74 12.24
N PRO A 24 3.48 3.54 11.27
CA PRO A 24 2.55 4.58 10.85
C PRO A 24 1.70 5.09 12.02
N TRP A 25 1.47 6.41 12.06
CA TRP A 25 0.69 7.10 13.11
C TRP A 25 1.17 6.89 14.55
N GLN A 26 2.42 6.51 14.73
CA GLN A 26 3.04 6.42 16.04
C GLN A 26 3.47 7.81 16.53
N TYR A 27 3.13 8.15 17.77
CA TYR A 27 3.70 9.31 18.44
C TYR A 27 5.18 9.02 18.76
N LEU A 28 6.08 9.83 18.22
CA LEU A 28 7.53 9.62 18.38
C LEU A 28 8.00 9.78 19.84
N GLU A 29 7.23 10.51 20.64
CA GLU A 29 7.49 10.70 22.08
C GLU A 29 7.34 9.42 22.89
N TYR A 30 6.53 8.47 22.43
CA TYR A 30 6.24 7.21 23.11
C TYR A 30 7.04 6.02 22.54
N ARG A 31 8.19 6.27 21.95
CA ARG A 31 9.04 5.21 21.40
C ARG A 31 9.44 4.21 22.50
N GLY A 32 9.05 2.95 22.30
CA GLY A 32 9.36 1.85 23.23
C GLY A 32 8.45 1.75 24.46
N GLU A 33 7.48 2.66 24.64
CA GLU A 33 6.51 2.62 25.74
C GLU A 33 5.18 1.96 25.33
N GLU A 34 4.94 1.79 24.04
CA GLU A 34 3.72 1.13 23.54
C GLU A 34 3.90 -0.38 23.55
N ASP A 35 3.06 -1.07 24.32
CA ASP A 35 2.97 -2.53 24.35
C ASP A 35 2.30 -3.02 23.06
N ARG A 36 3.10 -3.34 22.03
CA ARG A 36 2.59 -3.85 20.76
C ARG A 36 2.39 -5.35 20.82
N THR A 37 1.26 -5.81 20.31
CA THR A 37 0.99 -7.23 20.15
C THR A 37 1.85 -7.81 19.03
N PHE A 38 2.74 -8.74 19.36
CA PHE A 38 3.52 -9.47 18.37
C PHE A 38 2.71 -10.64 17.81
N ILE A 39 2.30 -10.52 16.56
CA ILE A 39 1.57 -11.57 15.85
C ILE A 39 2.56 -12.61 15.32
N ASP A 40 2.30 -13.87 15.63
CA ASP A 40 3.13 -15.02 15.24
C ASP A 40 2.57 -15.73 14.03
N LYS A 41 1.25 -15.95 13.98
CA LYS A 41 0.57 -16.63 12.88
C LYS A 41 -0.86 -16.12 12.68
N SER A 42 -1.45 -16.52 11.56
CA SER A 42 -2.82 -16.17 11.20
C SER A 42 -3.53 -17.34 10.51
N ASP A 43 -4.86 -17.39 10.61
CA ASP A 43 -5.69 -18.38 9.95
C ASP A 43 -7.13 -17.86 9.77
N GLY A 44 -7.63 -17.84 8.57
CA GLY A 44 -8.96 -17.34 8.24
C GLY A 44 -9.14 -15.88 8.69
N ILE A 45 -9.99 -15.65 9.68
CA ILE A 45 -10.24 -14.32 10.27
C ILE A 45 -9.47 -14.09 11.57
N TYR A 46 -8.57 -14.98 11.94
CA TYR A 46 -7.91 -14.94 13.24
C TYR A 46 -6.42 -14.64 13.12
N LEU A 47 -5.94 -13.88 14.11
CA LEU A 47 -4.53 -13.67 14.41
C LEU A 47 -4.19 -14.38 15.73
N PHE A 48 -2.97 -14.84 15.84
CA PHE A 48 -2.46 -15.45 17.08
C PHE A 48 -1.17 -14.75 17.47
N ASP A 49 -1.11 -14.28 18.68
CA ASP A 49 0.12 -13.67 19.20
C ASP A 49 1.15 -14.74 19.65
N LYS A 50 2.34 -14.26 20.02
CA LYS A 50 3.42 -15.14 20.49
C LYS A 50 3.08 -15.95 21.74
N THR A 51 2.06 -15.54 22.51
CA THR A 51 1.59 -16.27 23.70
C THR A 51 0.55 -17.34 23.34
N GLY A 52 0.10 -17.38 22.10
CA GLY A 52 -0.98 -18.24 21.61
C GLY A 52 -2.37 -17.65 21.79
N LYS A 53 -2.49 -16.40 22.24
CA LYS A 53 -3.77 -15.71 22.36
C LYS A 53 -4.39 -15.50 20.99
N LYS A 54 -5.63 -15.93 20.84
CA LYS A 54 -6.42 -15.79 19.61
C LYS A 54 -7.16 -14.46 19.57
N LEU A 55 -7.01 -13.72 18.48
CA LEU A 55 -7.61 -12.43 18.21
C LEU A 55 -8.42 -12.48 16.93
N ILE A 56 -9.50 -11.71 16.83
CA ILE A 56 -10.23 -11.51 15.57
C ILE A 56 -9.59 -10.34 14.83
N ASP A 57 -9.20 -10.55 13.57
CA ASP A 57 -8.74 -9.47 12.69
C ASP A 57 -9.94 -8.73 12.08
N GLY A 58 -10.60 -7.88 12.88
CA GLY A 58 -11.74 -7.10 12.44
C GLY A 58 -11.46 -6.18 11.26
N PRO A 59 -10.32 -5.47 11.22
CA PRO A 59 -9.97 -4.63 10.07
C PRO A 59 -9.45 -5.40 8.85
N GLY A 60 -9.27 -6.73 8.93
CA GLY A 60 -8.77 -7.54 7.82
C GLY A 60 -7.40 -7.06 7.32
N GLY A 61 -6.43 -6.89 8.24
CA GLY A 61 -5.10 -6.37 7.91
C GLY A 61 -5.14 -4.96 7.30
N MET A 62 -6.01 -4.09 7.77
CA MET A 62 -6.28 -2.76 7.18
C MET A 62 -6.73 -2.89 5.71
N TRP A 63 -7.72 -3.75 5.49
CA TRP A 63 -8.34 -4.03 4.16
C TRP A 63 -7.46 -4.74 3.13
N ASN A 64 -6.40 -5.39 3.58
CA ASN A 64 -5.48 -6.12 2.70
C ASN A 64 -5.79 -7.62 2.60
N VAL A 65 -6.48 -8.19 3.57
CA VAL A 65 -6.78 -9.64 3.67
C VAL A 65 -8.28 -9.91 3.59
N ASN A 66 -8.94 -9.34 2.59
CA ASN A 66 -10.41 -9.40 2.43
C ASN A 66 -10.96 -10.81 2.24
N VAL A 67 -10.14 -11.76 1.79
CA VAL A 67 -10.49 -13.17 1.61
C VAL A 67 -10.07 -14.05 2.79
N GLY A 68 -9.53 -13.45 3.85
CA GLY A 68 -8.98 -14.15 5.01
C GLY A 68 -7.50 -14.50 4.85
N HIS A 69 -6.91 -14.89 5.97
CA HIS A 69 -5.52 -15.32 6.05
C HIS A 69 -5.35 -16.79 5.64
N GLY A 70 -4.17 -17.14 5.16
CA GLY A 70 -3.79 -18.54 4.93
C GLY A 70 -4.46 -19.23 3.73
N VAL A 71 -4.96 -18.46 2.75
CA VAL A 71 -5.58 -19.02 1.53
C VAL A 71 -4.52 -19.71 0.68
N LYS A 72 -4.53 -21.04 0.72
CA LYS A 72 -3.49 -21.87 0.09
C LYS A 72 -3.43 -21.69 -1.43
N GLU A 73 -4.56 -21.58 -2.09
CA GLU A 73 -4.66 -21.41 -3.54
C GLU A 73 -3.96 -20.12 -4.02
N ILE A 74 -4.04 -19.05 -3.23
CA ILE A 74 -3.33 -17.79 -3.52
C ILE A 74 -1.83 -17.98 -3.32
N ALA A 75 -1.44 -18.63 -2.22
CA ALA A 75 -0.03 -18.87 -1.91
C ALA A 75 0.64 -19.74 -2.99
N ASP A 76 -0.04 -20.82 -3.44
CA ASP A 76 0.45 -21.69 -4.49
C ASP A 76 0.61 -20.94 -5.83
N ALA A 77 -0.38 -20.15 -6.23
CA ALA A 77 -0.32 -19.35 -7.45
C ALA A 77 0.82 -18.31 -7.41
N VAL A 78 1.06 -17.68 -6.26
CA VAL A 78 2.18 -16.75 -6.06
C VAL A 78 3.51 -17.50 -6.15
N TYR A 79 3.63 -18.65 -5.50
CA TYR A 79 4.82 -19.48 -5.53
C TYR A 79 5.17 -19.94 -6.97
N GLU A 80 4.20 -20.44 -7.71
CA GLU A 80 4.37 -20.87 -9.10
C GLU A 80 4.83 -19.71 -9.98
N GLN A 81 4.19 -18.55 -9.85
CA GLN A 81 4.54 -17.39 -10.67
C GLN A 81 5.93 -16.83 -10.34
N ILE A 82 6.29 -16.72 -9.06
CA ILE A 82 7.62 -16.23 -8.65
C ILE A 82 8.71 -17.20 -9.11
N THR A 83 8.46 -18.51 -9.02
CA THR A 83 9.41 -19.53 -9.47
C THR A 83 9.59 -19.49 -10.98
N LYS A 84 8.51 -19.28 -11.74
CA LYS A 84 8.54 -19.18 -13.21
C LYS A 84 9.20 -17.89 -13.68
N MET A 85 8.79 -16.76 -13.14
CA MET A 85 9.28 -15.43 -13.54
C MET A 85 8.81 -14.39 -12.50
N PRO A 86 9.71 -13.92 -11.62
CA PRO A 86 9.36 -13.00 -10.54
C PRO A 86 9.15 -11.56 -11.02
N TYR A 87 9.86 -11.17 -12.07
CA TYR A 87 9.83 -9.78 -12.56
C TYR A 87 10.26 -9.68 -14.01
N ALA A 88 9.60 -8.79 -14.75
CA ALA A 88 10.07 -8.25 -16.01
C ALA A 88 9.79 -6.74 -16.03
N SER A 89 10.71 -5.96 -16.58
CA SER A 89 10.62 -4.50 -16.55
C SER A 89 9.48 -3.99 -17.45
N PRO A 90 8.48 -3.29 -16.90
CA PRO A 90 7.39 -2.75 -17.72
C PRO A 90 7.83 -1.59 -18.63
N PHE A 91 9.09 -1.17 -18.58
CA PHE A 91 9.63 -0.15 -19.48
C PHE A 91 9.88 -0.70 -20.89
N THR A 92 10.26 -1.95 -20.99
CA THR A 92 10.67 -2.59 -22.25
C THR A 92 9.92 -3.90 -22.53
N GLU A 93 9.47 -4.59 -21.48
CA GLU A 93 8.80 -5.89 -21.60
C GLU A 93 7.33 -5.81 -21.21
N SER A 94 6.59 -6.81 -21.65
CA SER A 94 5.22 -7.10 -21.21
C SER A 94 5.12 -8.55 -20.80
N THR A 95 4.20 -8.85 -19.88
CA THR A 95 3.97 -10.21 -19.40
C THR A 95 2.53 -10.64 -19.62
N GLU A 96 2.34 -11.91 -19.94
CA GLU A 96 1.01 -12.46 -20.14
C GLU A 96 0.14 -12.32 -18.90
N ILE A 97 0.72 -12.56 -17.70
CA ILE A 97 -0.02 -12.48 -16.44
C ILE A 97 -0.52 -11.07 -16.17
N ALA A 98 0.30 -10.03 -16.42
CA ALA A 98 -0.10 -8.63 -16.24
C ALA A 98 -1.21 -8.24 -17.23
N ASN A 99 -1.10 -8.66 -18.50
CA ASN A 99 -2.12 -8.39 -19.52
C ASN A 99 -3.44 -9.11 -19.22
N ASN A 100 -3.38 -10.36 -18.77
CA ASN A 100 -4.57 -11.12 -18.37
C ASN A 100 -5.26 -10.48 -17.16
N TYR A 101 -4.49 -10.04 -16.17
CA TYR A 101 -5.04 -9.35 -15.02
C TYR A 101 -5.66 -7.99 -15.41
N ALA A 102 -4.97 -7.19 -16.22
CA ALA A 102 -5.50 -5.93 -16.74
C ALA A 102 -6.81 -6.15 -17.51
N SER A 103 -6.87 -7.17 -18.37
CA SER A 103 -8.07 -7.54 -19.14
C SER A 103 -9.26 -7.95 -18.27
N ARG A 104 -8.99 -8.49 -17.09
CA ARG A 104 -10.04 -8.76 -16.08
C ARG A 104 -10.49 -7.47 -15.39
N LEU A 105 -9.55 -6.63 -14.96
CA LEU A 105 -9.84 -5.40 -14.23
C LEU A 105 -10.66 -4.39 -15.04
N VAL A 106 -10.39 -4.24 -16.34
CA VAL A 106 -11.15 -3.30 -17.19
C VAL A 106 -12.64 -3.64 -17.29
N LYS A 107 -13.03 -4.90 -17.04
CA LYS A 107 -14.45 -5.30 -17.01
C LYS A 107 -15.22 -4.68 -15.83
N TYR A 108 -14.52 -4.27 -14.78
CA TYR A 108 -15.07 -3.62 -13.58
C TYR A 108 -14.82 -2.12 -13.56
N ALA A 109 -14.08 -1.60 -14.55
CA ALA A 109 -13.80 -0.18 -14.63
C ALA A 109 -15.06 0.60 -15.07
N PRO A 110 -15.31 1.80 -14.52
CA PRO A 110 -16.46 2.60 -14.90
C PRO A 110 -16.30 3.20 -16.30
N GLY A 111 -17.43 3.39 -16.99
CA GLY A 111 -17.49 4.03 -18.29
C GLY A 111 -16.72 3.27 -19.38
N ASP A 112 -15.87 3.98 -20.12
CA ASP A 112 -15.10 3.45 -21.24
C ASP A 112 -13.59 3.31 -20.94
N LEU A 113 -13.22 3.28 -19.67
CA LEU A 113 -11.83 3.07 -19.25
C LEU A 113 -11.33 1.69 -19.69
N LYS A 114 -10.30 1.68 -20.55
CA LYS A 114 -9.79 0.46 -21.23
C LYS A 114 -8.32 0.17 -20.90
N ARG A 115 -7.69 0.97 -20.06
CA ARG A 115 -6.27 0.86 -19.74
C ARG A 115 -6.05 0.86 -18.24
N ILE A 116 -5.13 0.02 -17.80
CA ILE A 116 -4.71 -0.07 -16.40
C ILE A 116 -3.26 0.40 -16.30
N PHE A 117 -2.99 1.23 -15.32
CA PHE A 117 -1.64 1.60 -14.91
C PHE A 117 -1.38 1.03 -13.53
N PHE A 118 -0.54 0.02 -13.45
CA PHE A 118 -0.17 -0.62 -12.19
C PHE A 118 0.81 0.22 -11.39
N THR A 119 0.59 0.29 -10.10
CA THR A 119 1.45 0.99 -9.14
C THR A 119 1.72 0.10 -7.93
N SER A 120 2.67 0.52 -7.08
CA SER A 120 3.05 -0.22 -5.87
C SER A 120 2.07 -0.05 -4.69
N GLY A 121 1.06 0.81 -4.80
CA GLY A 121 0.08 1.03 -3.74
C GLY A 121 -0.88 2.17 -4.04
N GLY A 122 -1.91 2.33 -3.19
CA GLY A 122 -2.96 3.34 -3.36
C GLY A 122 -2.45 4.78 -3.40
N SER A 123 -1.48 5.12 -2.55
CA SER A 123 -0.87 6.45 -2.56
C SER A 123 -0.21 6.77 -3.89
N SER A 124 0.57 5.83 -4.43
CA SER A 124 1.21 5.97 -5.74
C SER A 124 0.18 6.01 -6.87
N ALA A 125 -0.94 5.29 -6.75
CA ALA A 125 -2.02 5.31 -7.73
C ALA A 125 -2.70 6.69 -7.78
N VAL A 126 -3.04 7.26 -6.62
CA VAL A 126 -3.63 8.61 -6.53
C VAL A 126 -2.68 9.66 -7.09
N ASP A 127 -1.42 9.62 -6.68
CA ASP A 127 -0.39 10.57 -7.15
C ASP A 127 -0.24 10.49 -8.68
N SER A 128 -0.17 9.29 -9.23
CA SER A 128 -0.09 9.06 -10.68
C SER A 128 -1.33 9.59 -11.41
N ALA A 129 -2.53 9.35 -10.89
CA ALA A 129 -3.78 9.83 -11.47
C ALA A 129 -3.81 11.36 -11.52
N LEU A 130 -3.44 12.04 -10.44
CA LEU A 130 -3.38 13.49 -10.39
C LEU A 130 -2.35 14.06 -11.39
N ARG A 131 -1.18 13.44 -11.49
CA ARG A 131 -0.16 13.80 -12.48
C ARG A 131 -0.62 13.58 -13.92
N PHE A 132 -1.33 12.49 -14.20
CA PHE A 132 -1.93 12.25 -15.51
C PHE A 132 -2.94 13.31 -15.88
N VAL A 133 -3.80 13.73 -14.95
CA VAL A 133 -4.77 14.81 -15.19
C VAL A 133 -4.05 16.14 -15.49
N MET A 134 -2.99 16.46 -14.76
CA MET A 134 -2.18 17.66 -15.01
C MET A 134 -1.50 17.59 -16.39
N PHE A 135 -0.90 16.45 -16.73
CA PHE A 135 -0.28 16.20 -18.03
C PHE A 135 -1.32 16.35 -19.17
N TYR A 136 -2.47 15.71 -19.04
CA TYR A 136 -3.55 15.79 -20.00
C TYR A 136 -3.99 17.23 -20.25
N ASN A 137 -4.20 18.00 -19.19
CA ASN A 137 -4.57 19.41 -19.34
C ASN A 137 -3.47 20.24 -20.02
N ASN A 138 -2.18 19.95 -19.75
CA ASN A 138 -1.08 20.61 -20.44
C ASN A 138 -1.08 20.33 -21.94
N VAL A 139 -1.25 19.06 -22.33
CA VAL A 139 -1.30 18.66 -23.74
C VAL A 139 -2.49 19.29 -24.46
N CYS A 140 -3.63 19.44 -23.76
CA CYS A 140 -4.82 20.10 -24.29
C CYS A 140 -4.76 21.64 -24.24
N GLY A 141 -3.61 22.24 -23.94
CA GLY A 141 -3.46 23.69 -23.88
C GLY A 141 -4.08 24.38 -22.64
N ARG A 142 -4.59 23.61 -21.69
CA ARG A 142 -5.24 24.12 -20.45
C ARG A 142 -4.27 24.11 -19.28
N ARG A 143 -3.14 24.79 -19.42
CA ARG A 143 -2.04 24.77 -18.45
C ARG A 143 -2.42 25.29 -17.06
N GLU A 144 -3.39 26.19 -16.99
CA GLU A 144 -3.89 26.80 -15.75
C GLU A 144 -4.83 25.87 -14.95
N LYS A 145 -5.34 24.79 -15.57
CA LYS A 145 -6.28 23.87 -14.94
C LYS A 145 -5.54 22.86 -14.04
N LYS A 146 -5.18 23.30 -12.81
CA LYS A 146 -4.40 22.54 -11.84
C LYS A 146 -5.12 22.32 -10.51
N GLN A 147 -6.19 23.06 -10.24
CA GLN A 147 -6.90 23.00 -8.97
C GLN A 147 -7.57 21.62 -8.78
N ILE A 148 -7.49 21.13 -7.58
CA ILE A 148 -8.05 19.88 -7.13
C ILE A 148 -9.06 20.18 -6.03
N ILE A 149 -10.26 19.60 -6.13
CA ILE A 149 -11.26 19.62 -5.07
C ILE A 149 -11.21 18.30 -4.35
N SER A 150 -11.12 18.34 -3.03
CA SER A 150 -11.12 17.17 -2.17
C SER A 150 -12.08 17.36 -0.99
N ARG A 151 -12.37 16.29 -0.26
CA ARG A 151 -13.30 16.34 0.86
C ARG A 151 -12.57 16.39 2.20
N HIS A 152 -13.16 17.16 3.13
CA HIS A 152 -12.77 17.04 4.54
C HIS A 152 -12.89 15.58 5.01
N ASP A 153 -12.08 15.18 5.97
CA ASP A 153 -11.99 13.84 6.54
C ASP A 153 -11.63 12.71 5.55
N GLY A 154 -11.43 13.02 4.27
CA GLY A 154 -10.99 12.05 3.27
C GLY A 154 -9.54 11.59 3.51
N TYR A 155 -9.23 10.35 3.11
CA TYR A 155 -7.86 9.84 3.04
C TYR A 155 -7.52 9.44 1.60
N HIS A 156 -6.44 10.00 1.05
CA HIS A 156 -6.04 9.81 -0.34
C HIS A 156 -4.58 9.34 -0.51
N GLY A 157 -3.96 8.95 0.58
CA GLY A 157 -2.59 8.42 0.56
C GLY A 157 -1.59 9.28 1.32
N SER A 158 -0.35 8.80 1.39
CA SER A 158 0.76 9.41 2.14
C SER A 158 1.87 9.98 1.25
N THR A 159 1.74 9.93 -0.10
CA THR A 159 2.59 10.68 -1.01
C THR A 159 2.25 12.17 -0.95
N PHE A 160 3.16 13.04 -1.40
CA PHE A 160 2.99 14.50 -1.25
C PHE A 160 1.64 15.02 -1.80
N LEU A 161 1.25 14.64 -3.03
CA LEU A 161 -0.05 15.05 -3.59
C LEU A 161 -1.22 14.30 -2.94
N GLY A 162 -1.08 13.00 -2.67
CA GLY A 162 -2.11 12.21 -2.00
C GLY A 162 -2.39 12.73 -0.58
N ALA A 163 -1.35 13.04 0.19
CA ALA A 163 -1.47 13.64 1.52
C ALA A 163 -2.04 15.06 1.45
N SER A 164 -1.67 15.84 0.43
CA SER A 164 -2.27 17.15 0.20
C SER A 164 -3.78 17.08 -0.05
N CYS A 165 -4.24 16.04 -0.75
CA CYS A 165 -5.66 15.78 -0.98
C CYS A 165 -6.38 15.22 0.25
N SER A 166 -5.67 14.60 1.19
CA SER A 166 -6.27 14.10 2.44
C SER A 166 -6.77 15.25 3.29
N GLY A 167 -7.97 15.13 3.86
CA GLY A 167 -8.69 16.24 4.50
C GLY A 167 -8.75 16.19 6.03
N LYS A 168 -8.00 15.26 6.68
CA LYS A 168 -7.94 15.16 8.15
C LYS A 168 -6.92 16.12 8.71
N GLU A 169 -7.36 17.23 9.28
CA GLU A 169 -6.49 18.29 9.81
C GLU A 169 -5.49 17.77 10.86
N ARG A 170 -5.91 16.86 11.74
CA ARG A 170 -5.03 16.27 12.76
C ARG A 170 -3.80 15.58 12.20
N ASP A 171 -3.90 15.03 10.97
CA ASP A 171 -2.83 14.26 10.32
C ASP A 171 -1.90 15.18 9.51
N LYS A 172 -2.17 16.51 9.50
CA LYS A 172 -1.43 17.52 8.73
C LYS A 172 -0.46 18.35 9.57
N ASN A 173 -0.57 18.30 10.88
CA ASN A 173 0.29 19.08 11.76
C ASN A 173 1.76 18.74 11.51
N ASN A 174 2.57 19.80 11.39
CA ASN A 174 4.03 19.73 11.19
C ASN A 174 4.48 19.14 9.85
N PHE A 175 3.60 19.01 8.85
CA PHE A 175 3.96 18.57 7.50
C PHE A 175 3.68 19.70 6.48
N ASP A 176 4.44 19.65 5.38
CA ASP A 176 4.23 20.55 4.24
C ASP A 176 3.29 19.89 3.21
N PHE A 177 2.44 20.71 2.59
CA PHE A 177 1.44 20.28 1.61
C PHE A 177 1.33 21.25 0.43
N ALA A 178 0.78 20.77 -0.68
CA ALA A 178 0.47 21.59 -1.86
C ALA A 178 -0.82 22.39 -1.67
N ASN A 179 -0.87 23.26 -0.64
CA ASN A 179 -2.04 24.03 -0.25
C ASN A 179 -2.59 24.96 -1.34
N ASN A 180 -1.72 25.36 -2.27
CA ASN A 180 -2.11 26.18 -3.43
C ASN A 180 -2.80 25.40 -4.55
N LEU A 181 -2.82 24.08 -4.48
CA LEU A 181 -3.42 23.21 -5.50
C LEU A 181 -4.71 22.54 -5.04
N VAL A 182 -4.92 22.40 -3.73
CA VAL A 182 -6.03 21.59 -3.20
C VAL A 182 -6.99 22.44 -2.38
N HIS A 183 -8.27 22.34 -2.70
CA HIS A 183 -9.37 22.94 -1.95
C HIS A 183 -10.21 21.85 -1.30
N HIS A 184 -10.42 21.94 0.00
CA HIS A 184 -11.26 20.99 0.75
C HIS A 184 -12.68 21.55 0.92
N ILE A 185 -13.68 20.68 0.71
CA ILE A 185 -15.11 20.98 0.85
C ILE A 185 -15.79 19.98 1.78
#